data_0e3ca618ac3638951e4e24b90ac6b87f
#
_entry.id   0e3ca618ac3638951e4e24b90ac6b87f
#
_cell.length_a   1.000
_cell.length_b   1.000
_cell.length_c   1.000
_cell.angle_alpha   90.00
_cell.angle_beta   90.00
_cell.angle_gamma   90.00
#
_symmetry.space_group_name_H-M   'P 1'
#
loop_
_entity.id
_entity.type
_entity.pdbx_description
1 polymer ?
#
loop_
_entity_poly.entity_id
_entity_poly.type
_entity_poly.pdbx_seq_one_letter_code
_entity_poly.pdbx_strand_id
1 'polypeptide(L)'
;MTLAPPNAVDGGPAAARRIADDLFASAAEVDADGRLTPSRLDLLAEAGLYGVSLQGDLADLGDVVAALAGGCLASTFIWLQHLGTAPAVAASTTPGMADRVPALRSGALRAGVALSGLRNGPMQVSVEPVEGGFRVDGTVGWLTGWGLIDVVQLAGRGADGTAYFLLVDAVPDPAVEVRPLDLLAIQASSTVSVTFRGLFVPADRLIRTEPVDTWAAADARGSALNGFLALGVAQRCARLLDDDWTAEIDRARDDLLAAAEQPDLVPAARARSAALAWLAAGSLMAATGGRAALAGGHPQRLAREAALLLTFGTRPAIRAELADRLHP
;
A
#
# COMPACT_ATOMS: atom_id res chain seq x y z
N MET A 1 13.45 -39.82 -1.31
CA MET A 1 12.70 -39.35 -0.12
C MET A 1 12.42 -37.88 -0.35
N THR A 2 11.28 -37.59 -0.98
CA THR A 2 10.86 -36.22 -1.35
C THR A 2 10.35 -35.57 -0.07
N LEU A 3 11.07 -34.59 0.43
CA LEU A 3 10.58 -33.73 1.51
C LEU A 3 9.32 -33.01 1.01
N ALA A 4 8.19 -33.27 1.65
CA ALA A 4 7.00 -32.44 1.44
C ALA A 4 7.37 -30.97 1.74
N PRO A 5 6.88 -30.01 0.93
CA PRO A 5 7.10 -28.60 1.24
C PRO A 5 6.50 -28.32 2.63
N PRO A 6 7.16 -27.47 3.45
CA PRO A 6 6.59 -27.09 4.74
C PRO A 6 5.17 -26.56 4.47
N ASN A 7 4.22 -27.00 5.28
CA ASN A 7 2.82 -26.57 5.23
C ASN A 7 2.80 -25.05 5.00
N ALA A 8 2.35 -24.65 3.81
CA ALA A 8 2.09 -23.24 3.54
C ALA A 8 1.09 -22.79 4.63
N VAL A 9 1.54 -21.92 5.53
CA VAL A 9 0.64 -21.26 6.46
C VAL A 9 -0.25 -20.42 5.58
N ASP A 10 -1.54 -20.80 5.47
CA ASP A 10 -2.50 -20.03 4.68
C ASP A 10 -2.60 -18.66 5.32
N GLY A 11 -1.99 -17.66 4.67
CA GLY A 11 -2.15 -16.26 5.02
C GLY A 11 -3.62 -15.89 4.86
N GLY A 12 -4.17 -15.13 5.80
CA GLY A 12 -5.56 -14.71 5.74
C GLY A 12 -5.92 -13.84 6.93
N PRO A 13 -7.22 -13.46 7.08
CA PRO A 13 -7.65 -12.56 8.15
C PRO A 13 -7.29 -13.05 9.55
N ALA A 14 -7.34 -14.36 9.80
CA ALA A 14 -6.97 -14.94 11.09
C ALA A 14 -5.47 -14.80 11.38
N ALA A 15 -4.61 -15.04 10.37
CA ALA A 15 -3.16 -14.85 10.50
C ALA A 15 -2.81 -13.37 10.73
N ALA A 16 -3.44 -12.47 9.97
CA ALA A 16 -3.24 -11.02 10.12
C ALA A 16 -3.64 -10.53 11.52
N ARG A 17 -4.79 -10.98 12.05
CA ARG A 17 -5.23 -10.62 13.41
C ARG A 17 -4.26 -11.11 14.50
N ARG A 18 -3.69 -12.30 14.36
CA ARG A 18 -2.70 -12.82 15.33
C ARG A 18 -1.47 -11.94 15.45
N ILE A 19 -0.92 -11.49 14.31
CA ILE A 19 0.31 -10.67 14.31
C ILE A 19 0.03 -9.18 14.51
N ALA A 20 -1.21 -8.72 14.32
CA ALA A 20 -1.55 -7.30 14.43
C ALA A 20 -1.27 -6.73 15.84
N ASP A 21 -1.47 -7.51 16.90
CA ASP A 21 -1.21 -7.06 18.26
C ASP A 21 0.29 -7.03 18.58
N ASP A 22 1.08 -7.96 18.04
CA ASP A 22 2.55 -7.94 18.13
C ASP A 22 3.12 -6.72 17.38
N LEU A 23 2.58 -6.44 16.19
CA LEU A 23 2.93 -5.24 15.43
C LEU A 23 2.57 -3.96 16.21
N PHE A 24 1.41 -3.95 16.86
CA PHE A 24 0.93 -2.79 17.62
C PHE A 24 1.80 -2.52 18.85
N ALA A 25 2.19 -3.56 19.58
CA ALA A 25 2.98 -3.44 20.81
C ALA A 25 4.25 -2.60 20.65
N SER A 26 4.88 -2.67 19.47
CA SER A 26 6.10 -1.90 19.15
C SER A 26 5.89 -0.78 18.12
N ALA A 27 4.64 -0.51 17.70
CA ALA A 27 4.38 0.48 16.65
C ALA A 27 4.69 1.92 17.09
N ALA A 28 4.56 2.24 18.37
CA ALA A 28 4.91 3.56 18.91
C ALA A 28 6.43 3.80 18.90
N GLU A 29 7.23 2.76 19.15
CA GLU A 29 8.69 2.80 19.06
C GLU A 29 9.14 2.96 17.61
N VAL A 30 8.58 2.16 16.68
CA VAL A 30 8.84 2.27 15.23
C VAL A 30 8.51 3.68 14.71
N ASP A 31 7.41 4.26 15.19
CA ASP A 31 7.02 5.62 14.82
C ASP A 31 8.01 6.67 15.35
N ALA A 32 8.44 6.54 16.61
CA ALA A 32 9.40 7.45 17.23
C ALA A 32 10.78 7.37 16.58
N ASP A 33 11.24 6.18 16.23
CA ASP A 33 12.54 5.95 15.58
C ASP A 33 12.52 6.34 14.10
N GLY A 34 11.35 6.42 13.47
CA GLY A 34 11.19 6.68 12.05
C GLY A 34 11.81 5.58 11.17
N ARG A 35 12.03 4.39 11.70
CA ARG A 35 12.70 3.27 11.04
C ARG A 35 11.98 1.96 11.27
N LEU A 36 11.93 1.14 10.22
CA LEU A 36 11.39 -0.21 10.26
C LEU A 36 12.51 -1.20 9.94
N THR A 37 12.64 -2.25 10.77
CA THR A 37 13.61 -3.31 10.54
C THR A 37 13.04 -4.35 9.57
N PRO A 38 13.87 -5.00 8.73
CA PRO A 38 13.42 -6.08 7.84
C PRO A 38 12.66 -7.20 8.58
N SER A 39 13.04 -7.52 9.82
CA SER A 39 12.41 -8.56 10.64
C SER A 39 10.90 -8.34 10.86
N ARG A 40 10.42 -7.11 10.84
CA ARG A 40 8.98 -6.83 10.93
C ARG A 40 8.22 -7.24 9.67
N LEU A 41 8.87 -7.16 8.52
CA LEU A 41 8.33 -7.67 7.26
C LEU A 41 8.47 -9.19 7.17
N ASP A 42 9.48 -9.77 7.85
CA ASP A 42 9.64 -11.23 7.97
C ASP A 42 8.45 -11.83 8.73
N LEU A 43 7.91 -11.18 9.76
CA LEU A 43 6.70 -11.64 10.46
C LEU A 43 5.50 -11.80 9.52
N LEU A 44 5.34 -10.88 8.55
CA LEU A 44 4.28 -10.98 7.55
C LEU A 44 4.54 -12.13 6.57
N ALA A 45 5.81 -12.37 6.22
CA ALA A 45 6.22 -13.48 5.37
C ALA A 45 5.99 -14.84 6.04
N GLU A 46 6.40 -14.99 7.30
CA GLU A 46 6.19 -16.19 8.13
C GLU A 46 4.69 -16.49 8.34
N ALA A 47 3.85 -15.45 8.39
CA ALA A 47 2.40 -15.58 8.47
C ALA A 47 1.73 -15.87 7.10
N GLY A 48 2.50 -16.03 6.01
CA GLY A 48 1.99 -16.32 4.66
C GLY A 48 1.28 -15.15 3.97
N LEU A 49 1.42 -13.92 4.48
CA LEU A 49 0.63 -12.78 4.04
C LEU A 49 1.09 -12.18 2.71
N TYR A 50 2.28 -12.51 2.22
CA TYR A 50 2.73 -12.06 0.90
C TYR A 50 2.02 -12.77 -0.27
N GLY A 51 1.40 -13.93 -0.02
CA GLY A 51 0.66 -14.71 -1.02
C GLY A 51 -0.83 -14.40 -1.13
N VAL A 52 -1.40 -13.61 -0.22
CA VAL A 52 -2.86 -13.44 -0.10
C VAL A 52 -3.53 -12.86 -1.35
N SER A 53 -2.87 -11.95 -2.07
CA SER A 53 -3.41 -11.35 -3.30
C SER A 53 -3.45 -12.32 -4.50
N LEU A 54 -2.82 -13.47 -4.39
CA LEU A 54 -2.81 -14.51 -5.42
C LEU A 54 -3.98 -15.50 -5.28
N GLN A 55 -4.69 -15.52 -4.14
CA GLN A 55 -5.64 -16.57 -3.79
C GLN A 55 -6.91 -16.07 -3.09
N GLY A 56 -6.87 -14.92 -2.41
CA GLY A 56 -7.97 -14.40 -1.60
C GLY A 56 -9.02 -13.63 -2.41
N ASP A 57 -10.23 -13.60 -1.89
CA ASP A 57 -11.22 -12.65 -2.36
C ASP A 57 -10.97 -11.25 -1.79
N LEU A 58 -11.70 -10.25 -2.28
CA LEU A 58 -11.51 -8.87 -1.86
C LEU A 58 -11.90 -8.64 -0.40
N ALA A 59 -12.90 -9.35 0.14
CA ALA A 59 -13.34 -9.19 1.51
C ALA A 59 -12.26 -9.67 2.48
N ASP A 60 -11.70 -10.87 2.25
CA ASP A 60 -10.58 -11.40 3.02
C ASP A 60 -9.35 -10.49 2.92
N LEU A 61 -9.02 -10.03 1.71
CA LEU A 61 -7.90 -9.12 1.50
C LEU A 61 -8.08 -7.78 2.24
N GLY A 62 -9.29 -7.22 2.20
CA GLY A 62 -9.65 -6.02 2.94
C GLY A 62 -9.51 -6.21 4.46
N ASP A 63 -10.00 -7.32 4.98
CA ASP A 63 -9.91 -7.65 6.41
C ASP A 63 -8.44 -7.86 6.86
N VAL A 64 -7.59 -8.45 6.01
CA VAL A 64 -6.14 -8.52 6.25
C VAL A 64 -5.52 -7.12 6.31
N VAL A 65 -5.82 -6.26 5.32
CA VAL A 65 -5.32 -4.88 5.30
C VAL A 65 -5.74 -4.13 6.55
N ALA A 66 -7.02 -4.22 6.95
CA ALA A 66 -7.53 -3.55 8.14
C ALA A 66 -6.85 -4.07 9.42
N ALA A 67 -6.73 -5.39 9.59
CA ALA A 67 -6.08 -5.96 10.76
C ALA A 67 -4.63 -5.47 10.90
N LEU A 68 -3.84 -5.53 9.83
CA LEU A 68 -2.45 -5.09 9.83
C LEU A 68 -2.31 -3.58 10.05
N ALA A 69 -3.17 -2.77 9.42
CA ALA A 69 -3.16 -1.31 9.59
C ALA A 69 -3.47 -0.90 11.03
N GLY A 70 -4.39 -1.60 11.70
CA GLY A 70 -4.64 -1.44 13.13
C GLY A 70 -3.47 -1.89 14.03
N GLY A 71 -2.55 -2.70 13.52
CA GLY A 71 -1.29 -3.06 14.17
C GLY A 71 -0.23 -1.98 13.98
N CYS A 72 0.29 -1.86 12.77
CA CYS A 72 1.32 -0.88 12.40
C CYS A 72 1.11 -0.39 10.98
N LEU A 73 0.66 0.84 10.82
CA LEU A 73 0.36 1.41 9.51
C LEU A 73 1.61 1.48 8.61
N ALA A 74 2.79 1.80 9.16
CA ALA A 74 4.03 1.87 8.38
C ALA A 74 4.40 0.51 7.76
N SER A 75 4.33 -0.59 8.54
CA SER A 75 4.58 -1.95 8.04
C SER A 75 3.55 -2.34 6.97
N THR A 76 2.28 -2.03 7.23
CA THR A 76 1.18 -2.32 6.30
C THR A 76 1.32 -1.56 4.99
N PHE A 77 1.77 -0.31 5.04
CA PHE A 77 1.98 0.52 3.86
C PHE A 77 3.03 -0.06 2.91
N ILE A 78 4.13 -0.60 3.45
CA ILE A 78 5.16 -1.27 2.64
C ILE A 78 4.59 -2.56 2.03
N TRP A 79 4.01 -3.41 2.86
CA TRP A 79 3.45 -4.69 2.43
C TRP A 79 2.31 -4.53 1.42
N LEU A 80 1.43 -3.51 1.57
CA LEU A 80 0.31 -3.25 0.67
C LEU A 80 0.77 -3.04 -0.79
N GLN A 81 1.94 -2.46 -0.99
CA GLN A 81 2.48 -2.22 -2.34
C GLN A 81 2.76 -3.53 -3.09
N HIS A 82 3.09 -4.59 -2.35
CA HIS A 82 3.35 -5.92 -2.91
C HIS A 82 2.11 -6.56 -3.54
N LEU A 83 0.93 -6.27 -2.99
CA LEU A 83 -0.33 -6.92 -3.38
C LEU A 83 -0.72 -6.70 -4.85
N GLY A 84 -0.31 -5.58 -5.45
CA GLY A 84 -0.55 -5.30 -6.87
C GLY A 84 0.47 -5.97 -7.79
N THR A 85 1.70 -6.15 -7.32
CA THR A 85 2.82 -6.65 -8.15
C THR A 85 2.77 -8.16 -8.32
N ALA A 86 2.50 -8.92 -7.27
CA ALA A 86 2.52 -10.39 -7.34
C ALA A 86 1.50 -10.95 -8.35
N PRO A 87 0.23 -10.54 -8.38
CA PRO A 87 -0.71 -10.96 -9.41
C PRO A 87 -0.34 -10.48 -10.82
N ALA A 88 0.21 -9.26 -10.94
CA ALA A 88 0.64 -8.73 -12.24
C ALA A 88 1.78 -9.57 -12.85
N VAL A 89 2.76 -9.96 -12.02
CA VAL A 89 3.85 -10.85 -12.41
C VAL A 89 3.33 -12.25 -12.76
N ALA A 90 2.39 -12.78 -11.97
CA ALA A 90 1.79 -14.08 -12.22
C ALA A 90 1.00 -14.14 -13.55
N ALA A 91 0.36 -13.05 -13.95
CA ALA A 91 -0.39 -12.92 -15.18
C ALA A 91 0.48 -12.53 -16.39
N SER A 92 1.77 -12.28 -16.22
CA SER A 92 2.65 -11.85 -17.29
C SER A 92 2.89 -12.98 -18.30
N THR A 93 2.90 -12.61 -19.57
CA THR A 93 3.25 -13.51 -20.68
C THR A 93 4.73 -13.42 -21.09
N THR A 94 5.51 -12.55 -20.45
CA THR A 94 6.94 -12.43 -20.70
C THR A 94 7.68 -13.68 -20.21
N PRO A 95 8.49 -14.33 -21.05
CA PRO A 95 9.23 -15.53 -20.66
C PRO A 95 10.06 -15.33 -19.39
N GLY A 96 9.98 -16.27 -18.45
CA GLY A 96 10.72 -16.23 -17.18
C GLY A 96 10.15 -15.27 -16.12
N MET A 97 9.13 -14.47 -16.43
CA MET A 97 8.53 -13.56 -15.44
C MET A 97 7.81 -14.35 -14.34
N ALA A 98 7.06 -15.38 -14.71
CA ALA A 98 6.32 -16.23 -13.78
C ALA A 98 7.23 -17.03 -12.81
N ASP A 99 8.49 -17.24 -13.13
CA ASP A 99 9.46 -17.95 -12.28
C ASP A 99 9.71 -17.18 -10.94
N ARG A 100 9.36 -15.90 -10.88
CA ARG A 100 9.47 -15.04 -9.69
C ARG A 100 8.29 -15.20 -8.72
N VAL A 101 7.19 -15.82 -9.15
CA VAL A 101 5.96 -15.95 -8.36
C VAL A 101 6.17 -16.69 -7.03
N PRO A 102 6.91 -17.81 -6.96
CA PRO A 102 7.18 -18.48 -5.67
C PRO A 102 7.88 -17.57 -4.67
N ALA A 103 8.87 -16.79 -5.10
CA ALA A 103 9.61 -15.86 -4.24
C ALA A 103 8.74 -14.65 -3.81
N LEU A 104 7.90 -14.13 -4.71
CA LEU A 104 6.91 -13.10 -4.37
C LEU A 104 5.89 -13.64 -3.35
N ARG A 105 5.33 -14.82 -3.58
CA ARG A 105 4.36 -15.47 -2.68
C ARG A 105 4.90 -15.67 -1.27
N SER A 106 6.14 -16.05 -1.14
CA SER A 106 6.77 -16.28 0.18
C SER A 106 7.27 -15.01 0.86
N GLY A 107 7.36 -13.87 0.16
CA GLY A 107 8.00 -12.66 0.66
C GLY A 107 9.53 -12.69 0.64
N ALA A 108 10.13 -13.73 0.03
CA ALA A 108 11.57 -13.78 -0.26
C ALA A 108 11.99 -12.77 -1.33
N LEU A 109 11.05 -12.35 -2.18
CA LEU A 109 11.18 -11.23 -3.11
C LEU A 109 10.07 -10.23 -2.78
N ARG A 110 10.41 -9.10 -2.16
CA ARG A 110 9.47 -8.06 -1.77
C ARG A 110 9.34 -7.01 -2.85
N ALA A 111 8.11 -6.71 -3.22
CA ALA A 111 7.85 -5.77 -4.30
C ALA A 111 7.17 -4.49 -3.79
N GLY A 112 7.56 -3.36 -4.38
CA GLY A 112 6.85 -2.09 -4.30
C GLY A 112 6.13 -1.77 -5.60
N VAL A 113 5.39 -0.65 -5.63
CA VAL A 113 4.78 -0.09 -6.84
C VAL A 113 5.15 1.37 -7.03
N ALA A 114 5.33 1.77 -8.28
CA ALA A 114 5.62 3.12 -8.73
C ALA A 114 4.73 3.46 -9.94
N LEU A 115 3.41 3.53 -9.70
CA LEU A 115 2.39 3.69 -10.75
C LEU A 115 1.97 5.14 -10.96
N SER A 116 2.35 6.05 -10.07
CA SER A 116 1.95 7.48 -10.15
C SER A 116 2.49 8.19 -11.40
N GLY A 117 3.54 7.66 -12.02
CA GLY A 117 4.11 8.16 -13.27
C GLY A 117 3.16 8.09 -14.49
N LEU A 118 2.11 7.26 -14.43
CA LEU A 118 1.04 7.21 -15.45
C LEU A 118 -0.06 8.25 -15.22
N ARG A 119 -0.19 8.79 -14.00
CA ARG A 119 -1.24 9.77 -13.69
C ARG A 119 -0.92 11.11 -14.30
N ASN A 120 -1.98 11.85 -14.67
CA ASN A 120 -1.81 13.24 -15.13
C ASN A 120 -1.27 14.09 -13.97
N GLY A 121 -0.23 14.88 -14.26
CA GLY A 121 0.41 15.73 -13.24
C GLY A 121 1.83 16.12 -13.62
N PRO A 122 2.52 16.87 -12.76
CA PRO A 122 3.88 17.35 -13.03
C PRO A 122 4.96 16.24 -12.95
N MET A 123 4.66 15.13 -12.30
CA MET A 123 5.58 13.99 -12.16
C MET A 123 5.09 12.86 -13.05
N GLN A 124 5.79 12.64 -14.15
CA GLN A 124 5.49 11.59 -15.11
C GLN A 124 6.75 10.75 -15.36
N VAL A 125 6.52 9.53 -15.78
CA VAL A 125 7.58 8.62 -16.23
C VAL A 125 7.32 8.28 -17.68
N SER A 126 8.30 8.51 -18.53
CA SER A 126 8.31 8.07 -19.93
C SER A 126 9.05 6.75 -20.06
N VAL A 127 8.56 5.88 -20.94
CA VAL A 127 9.21 4.62 -21.30
C VAL A 127 9.35 4.59 -22.80
N GLU A 128 10.58 4.43 -23.29
CA GLU A 128 10.91 4.30 -24.69
C GLU A 128 11.47 2.90 -24.96
N PRO A 129 10.85 2.12 -25.86
CA PRO A 129 11.46 0.89 -26.33
C PRO A 129 12.78 1.19 -27.07
N VAL A 130 13.83 0.46 -26.69
CA VAL A 130 15.17 0.53 -27.30
C VAL A 130 15.67 -0.87 -27.59
N GLU A 131 16.82 -0.99 -28.30
CA GLU A 131 17.41 -2.30 -28.55
C GLU A 131 17.66 -3.06 -27.24
N GLY A 132 17.12 -4.27 -27.10
CA GLY A 132 17.27 -5.15 -25.95
C GLY A 132 16.43 -4.81 -24.71
N GLY A 133 15.62 -3.71 -24.74
CA GLY A 133 14.82 -3.35 -23.57
C GLY A 133 14.11 -2.01 -23.67
N PHE A 134 14.16 -1.27 -22.57
CA PHE A 134 13.46 0.00 -22.39
C PHE A 134 14.36 1.04 -21.76
N ARG A 135 14.24 2.28 -22.20
CA ARG A 135 14.81 3.44 -21.53
C ARG A 135 13.72 4.16 -20.73
N VAL A 136 14.03 4.45 -19.46
CA VAL A 136 13.09 5.06 -18.52
C VAL A 136 13.62 6.41 -18.07
N ASP A 137 12.81 7.45 -18.22
CA ASP A 137 13.07 8.81 -17.76
C ASP A 137 11.88 9.38 -17.02
N GLY A 138 12.14 10.23 -16.00
CA GLY A 138 11.08 10.91 -15.27
C GLY A 138 11.11 10.69 -13.77
N THR A 139 10.06 11.15 -13.08
CA THR A 139 10.02 11.14 -11.62
C THR A 139 8.75 10.49 -11.10
N VAL A 140 8.91 9.59 -10.13
CA VAL A 140 7.86 9.05 -9.26
C VAL A 140 7.92 9.79 -7.93
N GLY A 141 6.84 10.50 -7.58
CA GLY A 141 6.80 11.31 -6.36
C GLY A 141 6.72 10.50 -5.07
N TRP A 142 6.22 9.27 -5.14
CA TRP A 142 5.93 8.42 -3.97
C TRP A 142 6.26 6.96 -4.29
N LEU A 143 7.36 6.47 -3.73
CA LEU A 143 7.73 5.06 -3.73
C LEU A 143 7.97 4.63 -2.28
N THR A 144 7.15 3.72 -1.79
CA THR A 144 7.19 3.25 -0.41
C THR A 144 8.08 2.01 -0.27
N GLY A 145 8.85 1.93 0.82
CA GLY A 145 9.64 0.76 1.18
C GLY A 145 11.07 0.76 0.63
N TRP A 146 11.61 1.89 0.17
CA TRP A 146 12.99 1.94 -0.34
C TRP A 146 14.00 1.42 0.70
N GLY A 147 14.84 0.47 0.28
CA GLY A 147 15.78 -0.23 1.16
C GLY A 147 15.16 -1.39 1.98
N LEU A 148 13.85 -1.64 1.84
CA LEU A 148 13.12 -2.73 2.48
C LEU A 148 12.38 -3.63 1.47
N ILE A 149 12.37 -3.23 0.21
CA ILE A 149 11.85 -3.98 -0.93
C ILE A 149 12.98 -4.30 -1.90
N ASP A 150 12.81 -5.35 -2.71
CA ASP A 150 13.83 -5.83 -3.64
C ASP A 150 13.56 -5.38 -5.07
N VAL A 151 12.28 -5.27 -5.45
CA VAL A 151 11.85 -4.90 -6.79
C VAL A 151 10.68 -3.90 -6.76
N VAL A 152 10.50 -3.18 -7.86
CA VAL A 152 9.41 -2.21 -8.04
C VAL A 152 8.68 -2.52 -9.35
N GLN A 153 7.37 -2.66 -9.28
CA GLN A 153 6.53 -2.54 -10.47
C GLN A 153 6.44 -1.05 -10.85
N LEU A 154 7.31 -0.65 -11.75
CA LEU A 154 7.34 0.70 -12.30
C LEU A 154 6.40 0.80 -13.50
N ALA A 155 5.61 1.86 -13.55
CA ALA A 155 4.79 2.16 -14.72
C ALA A 155 5.14 3.51 -15.33
N GLY A 156 5.25 3.54 -16.65
CA GLY A 156 5.49 4.74 -17.42
C GLY A 156 4.73 4.73 -18.74
N ARG A 157 4.71 5.89 -19.40
CA ARG A 157 3.96 6.14 -20.63
C ARG A 157 4.89 6.14 -21.84
N GLY A 158 4.54 5.38 -22.87
CA GLY A 158 5.11 5.52 -24.22
C GLY A 158 4.58 6.72 -24.95
N ALA A 159 5.31 7.17 -25.98
CA ALA A 159 4.91 8.28 -26.84
C ALA A 159 3.60 8.01 -27.62
N ASP A 160 3.26 6.75 -27.82
CA ASP A 160 2.05 6.28 -28.49
C ASP A 160 0.81 6.15 -27.57
N GLY A 161 0.94 6.54 -26.30
CA GLY A 161 -0.13 6.41 -25.29
C GLY A 161 -0.22 5.02 -24.65
N THR A 162 0.73 4.13 -24.90
CA THR A 162 0.85 2.84 -24.24
C THR A 162 1.39 3.01 -22.82
N ALA A 163 0.77 2.35 -21.84
CA ALA A 163 1.32 2.16 -20.52
C ALA A 163 2.23 0.92 -20.52
N TYR A 164 3.45 1.09 -20.05
CA TYR A 164 4.43 0.02 -19.86
C TYR A 164 4.56 -0.26 -18.37
N PHE A 165 4.52 -1.53 -17.98
CA PHE A 165 4.74 -1.98 -16.62
C PHE A 165 6.00 -2.82 -16.58
N LEU A 166 7.00 -2.34 -15.88
CA LEU A 166 8.34 -2.94 -15.82
C LEU A 166 8.64 -3.39 -14.39
N LEU A 167 9.35 -4.50 -14.24
CA LEU A 167 9.87 -4.96 -12.95
C LEU A 167 11.32 -4.47 -12.81
N VAL A 168 11.54 -3.45 -11.99
CA VAL A 168 12.84 -2.79 -11.79
C VAL A 168 13.41 -3.20 -10.44
N ASP A 169 14.71 -3.45 -10.35
CA ASP A 169 15.38 -3.73 -9.07
C ASP A 169 15.43 -2.46 -8.21
N ALA A 170 15.09 -2.59 -6.92
CA ALA A 170 15.07 -1.48 -5.96
C ALA A 170 16.45 -1.29 -5.31
N VAL A 171 17.46 -1.08 -6.13
CA VAL A 171 18.86 -0.93 -5.70
C VAL A 171 19.44 0.41 -6.15
N PRO A 172 20.50 0.91 -5.51
CA PRO A 172 21.22 2.07 -5.99
C PRO A 172 21.74 1.84 -7.42
N ASP A 173 21.50 2.83 -8.29
CA ASP A 173 21.97 2.84 -9.68
C ASP A 173 22.36 4.29 -10.06
N PRO A 174 23.42 4.53 -10.87
CA PRO A 174 23.78 5.88 -11.31
C PRO A 174 22.66 6.64 -12.07
N ALA A 175 21.74 5.90 -12.71
CA ALA A 175 20.57 6.44 -13.38
C ALA A 175 19.37 6.69 -12.44
N VAL A 176 19.50 6.40 -11.12
CA VAL A 176 18.41 6.48 -10.15
C VAL A 176 18.77 7.44 -9.02
N GLU A 177 18.12 8.60 -9.00
CA GLU A 177 18.24 9.57 -7.91
C GLU A 177 17.11 9.36 -6.90
N VAL A 178 17.43 9.16 -5.63
CA VAL A 178 16.47 8.89 -4.55
C VAL A 178 16.50 10.02 -3.54
N ARG A 179 15.31 10.55 -3.19
CA ARG A 179 15.14 11.58 -2.16
C ARG A 179 14.14 11.10 -1.11
N PRO A 180 14.56 10.96 0.15
CA PRO A 180 13.65 10.72 1.26
C PRO A 180 12.56 11.79 1.35
N LEU A 181 11.36 11.39 1.76
CA LEU A 181 10.25 12.31 2.06
C LEU A 181 10.05 12.41 3.57
N ASP A 182 9.87 13.64 4.05
CA ASP A 182 9.47 13.89 5.44
C ASP A 182 7.94 13.83 5.53
N LEU A 183 7.43 12.81 6.21
CA LEU A 183 6.00 12.54 6.28
C LEU A 183 5.42 12.92 7.63
N LEU A 184 4.15 13.35 7.63
CA LEU A 184 3.36 13.61 8.85
C LEU A 184 3.27 12.38 9.77
N ALA A 185 3.17 11.20 9.18
CA ALA A 185 3.10 9.91 9.86
C ALA A 185 3.78 8.84 9.01
N ILE A 186 3.95 7.66 9.57
CA ILE A 186 4.55 6.51 8.89
C ILE A 186 5.96 6.77 8.30
N GLN A 187 6.75 7.64 8.92
CA GLN A 187 8.13 7.92 8.46
C GLN A 187 8.93 6.63 8.28
N ALA A 188 8.69 5.64 9.14
CA ALA A 188 9.29 4.32 9.08
C ALA A 188 8.95 3.50 7.83
N SER A 189 8.00 3.95 6.99
CA SER A 189 7.69 3.32 5.70
C SER A 189 8.77 3.50 4.64
N SER A 190 9.81 4.29 4.92
CA SER A 190 10.90 4.60 3.98
C SER A 190 10.38 5.04 2.61
N THR A 191 9.39 5.94 2.61
CA THR A 191 8.83 6.50 1.38
C THR A 191 9.73 7.58 0.82
N VAL A 192 9.98 7.50 -0.47
CA VAL A 192 10.93 8.36 -1.20
C VAL A 192 10.32 8.91 -2.49
N SER A 193 10.88 9.97 -3.03
CA SER A 193 10.75 10.36 -4.43
C SER A 193 11.93 9.78 -5.21
N VAL A 194 11.66 9.25 -6.41
CA VAL A 194 12.67 8.63 -7.27
C VAL A 194 12.64 9.28 -8.64
N THR A 195 13.81 9.71 -9.12
CA THR A 195 13.99 10.24 -10.48
C THR A 195 14.87 9.29 -11.29
N PHE A 196 14.38 8.87 -12.43
CA PHE A 196 15.08 8.05 -13.42
C PHE A 196 15.68 8.97 -14.50
N ARG A 197 16.94 8.72 -14.88
CA ARG A 197 17.66 9.46 -15.91
C ARG A 197 18.26 8.50 -16.92
N GLY A 198 17.44 8.06 -17.87
CA GLY A 198 17.87 7.10 -18.89
C GLY A 198 18.13 5.70 -18.33
N LEU A 199 17.40 5.29 -17.29
CA LEU A 199 17.54 3.94 -16.72
C LEU A 199 17.23 2.89 -17.79
N PHE A 200 18.18 1.99 -18.06
CA PHE A 200 17.97 0.85 -18.95
C PHE A 200 17.31 -0.30 -18.18
N VAL A 201 16.21 -0.80 -18.72
CA VAL A 201 15.48 -1.97 -18.19
C VAL A 201 15.44 -3.05 -19.26
N PRO A 202 16.00 -4.25 -19.04
CA PRO A 202 16.00 -5.34 -20.04
C PRO A 202 14.58 -5.76 -20.47
N ALA A 203 14.44 -6.28 -21.68
CA ALA A 203 13.15 -6.65 -22.26
C ALA A 203 12.44 -7.77 -21.46
N ASP A 204 13.17 -8.68 -20.82
CA ASP A 204 12.65 -9.75 -19.97
C ASP A 204 12.07 -9.25 -18.62
N ARG A 205 12.20 -7.95 -18.36
CA ARG A 205 11.61 -7.26 -17.20
C ARG A 205 10.25 -6.62 -17.50
N LEU A 206 9.72 -6.75 -18.72
CA LEU A 206 8.38 -6.30 -19.06
C LEU A 206 7.33 -7.19 -18.40
N ILE A 207 6.50 -6.61 -17.53
CA ILE A 207 5.36 -7.32 -16.93
C ILE A 207 4.22 -7.38 -17.93
N ARG A 208 3.79 -6.22 -18.45
CA ARG A 208 2.73 -6.08 -19.46
C ARG A 208 2.71 -4.70 -20.07
N THR A 209 1.91 -4.55 -21.14
CA THR A 209 1.52 -3.26 -21.70
C THR A 209 0.00 -3.19 -21.83
N GLU A 210 -0.56 -1.99 -21.76
CA GLU A 210 -1.99 -1.73 -22.02
C GLU A 210 -2.20 -0.25 -22.39
N PRO A 211 -3.34 0.14 -22.99
CA PRO A 211 -3.68 1.55 -23.17
C PRO A 211 -3.77 2.26 -21.81
N VAL A 212 -3.26 3.50 -21.72
CA VAL A 212 -3.27 4.29 -20.47
C VAL A 212 -4.69 4.46 -19.92
N ASP A 213 -5.70 4.64 -20.78
CA ASP A 213 -7.09 4.83 -20.37
C ASP A 213 -7.68 3.56 -19.73
N THR A 214 -7.30 2.39 -20.23
CA THR A 214 -7.69 1.09 -19.65
C THR A 214 -7.14 0.95 -18.23
N TRP A 215 -5.85 1.27 -18.05
CA TRP A 215 -5.24 1.27 -16.74
C TRP A 215 -5.91 2.26 -15.78
N ALA A 216 -6.21 3.48 -16.24
CA ALA A 216 -6.80 4.53 -15.40
C ALA A 216 -8.16 4.09 -14.79
N ALA A 217 -8.97 3.37 -15.56
CA ALA A 217 -10.24 2.81 -15.08
C ALA A 217 -10.01 1.72 -14.03
N ALA A 218 -9.05 0.82 -14.24
CA ALA A 218 -8.70 -0.24 -13.30
C ALA A 218 -8.09 0.34 -12.00
N ASP A 219 -7.19 1.33 -12.09
CA ASP A 219 -6.61 2.04 -10.94
C ASP A 219 -7.67 2.75 -10.10
N ALA A 220 -8.72 3.30 -10.75
CA ALA A 220 -9.86 3.88 -10.04
C ALA A 220 -10.56 2.86 -9.15
N ARG A 221 -10.90 1.70 -9.72
CA ARG A 221 -11.57 0.59 -9.00
C ARG A 221 -10.70 0.04 -7.88
N GLY A 222 -9.45 -0.27 -8.16
CA GLY A 222 -8.51 -0.85 -7.19
C GLY A 222 -8.26 0.04 -5.97
N SER A 223 -8.57 1.35 -6.05
CA SER A 223 -8.37 2.26 -4.93
C SER A 223 -9.34 2.04 -3.76
N ALA A 224 -10.41 1.24 -3.90
CA ALA A 224 -11.31 0.87 -2.80
C ALA A 224 -10.56 0.14 -1.68
N LEU A 225 -9.61 -0.76 -2.02
CA LEU A 225 -8.80 -1.51 -1.05
C LEU A 225 -8.04 -0.59 -0.09
N ASN A 226 -7.59 0.57 -0.57
CA ASN A 226 -6.88 1.53 0.29
C ASN A 226 -7.76 2.09 1.44
N GLY A 227 -9.09 2.01 1.34
CA GLY A 227 -10.01 2.41 2.40
C GLY A 227 -9.91 1.53 3.64
N PHE A 228 -9.52 0.26 3.48
CA PHE A 228 -9.35 -0.66 4.60
C PHE A 228 -8.19 -0.30 5.53
N LEU A 229 -7.21 0.49 5.06
CA LEU A 229 -6.19 1.08 5.94
C LEU A 229 -6.84 1.97 7.02
N ALA A 230 -7.77 2.80 6.60
CA ALA A 230 -8.49 3.69 7.51
C ALA A 230 -9.39 2.90 8.47
N LEU A 231 -10.08 1.87 8.00
CA LEU A 231 -10.86 0.99 8.88
C LEU A 231 -10.00 0.34 9.96
N GLY A 232 -8.79 -0.10 9.63
CA GLY A 232 -7.87 -0.67 10.61
C GLY A 232 -7.47 0.31 11.71
N VAL A 233 -7.20 1.57 11.33
CA VAL A 233 -6.93 2.64 12.31
C VAL A 233 -8.15 2.93 13.17
N ALA A 234 -9.36 3.01 12.57
CA ALA A 234 -10.61 3.21 13.30
C ALA A 234 -10.88 2.07 14.30
N GLN A 235 -10.74 0.81 13.85
CA GLN A 235 -10.89 -0.37 14.70
C GLN A 235 -9.93 -0.36 15.88
N ARG A 236 -8.67 0.04 15.68
CA ARG A 236 -7.68 0.12 16.77
C ARG A 236 -8.04 1.25 17.75
N CYS A 237 -8.49 2.39 17.28
CA CYS A 237 -8.95 3.47 18.13
C CYS A 237 -10.16 3.05 18.98
N ALA A 238 -11.16 2.39 18.38
CA ALA A 238 -12.34 1.88 19.08
C ALA A 238 -11.97 0.90 20.20
N ARG A 239 -11.06 -0.05 19.92
CA ARG A 239 -10.55 -0.98 20.96
C ARG A 239 -9.84 -0.28 22.11
N LEU A 240 -9.10 0.80 21.85
CA LEU A 240 -8.41 1.56 22.90
C LEU A 240 -9.35 2.46 23.70
N LEU A 241 -10.47 2.84 23.10
CA LEU A 241 -11.56 3.58 23.78
C LEU A 241 -12.42 2.68 24.64
N ASP A 242 -12.39 1.34 24.42
CA ASP A 242 -13.35 0.38 24.96
C ASP A 242 -14.80 0.77 24.63
N ASP A 243 -15.02 1.20 23.37
CA ASP A 243 -16.29 1.74 22.88
C ASP A 243 -16.76 0.96 21.64
N ASP A 244 -18.09 0.83 21.48
CA ASP A 244 -18.69 0.06 20.41
C ASP A 244 -18.91 0.92 19.14
N TRP A 245 -18.03 0.74 18.18
CA TRP A 245 -18.06 1.34 16.85
C TRP A 245 -18.38 0.32 15.77
N THR A 246 -18.87 -0.86 16.16
CA THR A 246 -19.05 -1.99 15.23
C THR A 246 -19.96 -1.63 14.07
N ALA A 247 -21.10 -0.99 14.34
CA ALA A 247 -22.07 -0.63 13.30
C ALA A 247 -21.52 0.35 12.25
N GLU A 248 -20.73 1.33 12.67
CA GLU A 248 -20.09 2.31 11.79
C GLU A 248 -18.99 1.67 10.95
N ILE A 249 -18.17 0.81 11.57
CA ILE A 249 -17.06 0.10 10.94
C ILE A 249 -17.62 -0.91 9.91
N ASP A 250 -18.62 -1.71 10.26
CA ASP A 250 -19.23 -2.68 9.35
C ASP A 250 -19.86 -1.99 8.15
N ARG A 251 -20.58 -0.89 8.36
CA ARG A 251 -21.18 -0.10 7.28
C ARG A 251 -20.10 0.47 6.34
N ALA A 252 -18.99 0.97 6.88
CA ALA A 252 -17.92 1.49 6.06
C ALA A 252 -17.18 0.37 5.31
N ARG A 253 -17.07 -0.83 5.91
CA ARG A 253 -16.52 -2.02 5.26
C ARG A 253 -17.40 -2.46 4.08
N ASP A 254 -18.71 -2.57 4.29
CA ASP A 254 -19.65 -2.95 3.25
C ASP A 254 -19.66 -1.95 2.09
N ASP A 255 -19.59 -0.65 2.37
CA ASP A 255 -19.45 0.39 1.35
C ASP A 255 -18.20 0.20 0.50
N LEU A 256 -17.05 -0.17 1.10
CA LEU A 256 -15.81 -0.41 0.36
C LEU A 256 -15.90 -1.68 -0.51
N LEU A 257 -16.56 -2.73 -0.03
CA LEU A 257 -16.80 -3.94 -0.82
C LEU A 257 -17.73 -3.65 -2.00
N ALA A 258 -18.82 -2.94 -1.76
CA ALA A 258 -19.73 -2.52 -2.83
C ALA A 258 -19.04 -1.61 -3.86
N ALA A 259 -18.16 -0.73 -3.41
CA ALA A 259 -17.38 0.17 -4.28
C ALA A 259 -16.40 -0.56 -5.20
N ALA A 260 -15.91 -1.72 -4.81
CA ALA A 260 -15.06 -2.54 -5.67
C ALA A 260 -15.83 -3.12 -6.88
N GLU A 261 -17.12 -3.42 -6.70
CA GLU A 261 -18.01 -3.86 -7.77
C GLU A 261 -18.56 -2.66 -8.58
N GLN A 262 -18.74 -1.52 -7.93
CA GLN A 262 -19.33 -0.31 -8.49
C GLN A 262 -18.38 0.89 -8.33
N PRO A 263 -17.49 1.16 -9.30
CA PRO A 263 -16.42 2.16 -9.17
C PRO A 263 -16.89 3.58 -8.85
N ASP A 264 -18.11 3.93 -9.23
CA ASP A 264 -18.71 5.24 -8.95
C ASP A 264 -18.93 5.46 -7.44
N LEU A 265 -19.01 4.39 -6.64
CA LEU A 265 -19.12 4.47 -5.18
C LEU A 265 -17.77 4.65 -4.48
N VAL A 266 -16.65 4.45 -5.17
CA VAL A 266 -15.31 4.53 -4.56
C VAL A 266 -15.06 5.87 -3.85
N PRO A 267 -15.39 7.04 -4.42
CA PRO A 267 -15.16 8.31 -3.74
C PRO A 267 -15.85 8.40 -2.38
N ALA A 268 -17.14 8.09 -2.33
CA ALA A 268 -17.94 8.16 -1.12
C ALA A 268 -17.50 7.13 -0.06
N ALA A 269 -17.21 5.88 -0.47
CA ALA A 269 -16.75 4.82 0.42
C ALA A 269 -15.39 5.13 1.03
N ARG A 270 -14.43 5.60 0.19
CA ARG A 270 -13.10 6.04 0.63
C ARG A 270 -13.16 7.23 1.58
N ALA A 271 -13.99 8.22 1.29
CA ALA A 271 -14.17 9.39 2.14
C ALA A 271 -14.80 9.00 3.49
N ARG A 272 -15.80 8.11 3.49
CA ARG A 272 -16.41 7.61 4.72
C ARG A 272 -15.39 6.92 5.62
N SER A 273 -14.62 5.97 5.10
CA SER A 273 -13.64 5.23 5.89
C SER A 273 -12.55 6.14 6.47
N ALA A 274 -12.05 7.10 5.69
CA ALA A 274 -11.04 8.05 6.15
C ALA A 274 -11.60 9.02 7.21
N ALA A 275 -12.82 9.54 7.03
CA ALA A 275 -13.49 10.39 8.03
C ALA A 275 -13.78 9.62 9.32
N LEU A 276 -14.17 8.33 9.23
CA LEU A 276 -14.38 7.48 10.40
C LEU A 276 -13.08 7.30 11.20
N ALA A 277 -11.96 7.02 10.52
CA ALA A 277 -10.66 6.92 11.19
C ALA A 277 -10.26 8.22 11.89
N TRP A 278 -10.49 9.35 11.24
CA TRP A 278 -10.22 10.67 11.81
C TRP A 278 -11.07 10.94 13.06
N LEU A 279 -12.37 10.64 13.01
CA LEU A 279 -13.28 10.79 14.14
C LEU A 279 -12.89 9.88 15.31
N ALA A 280 -12.63 8.59 15.06
CA ALA A 280 -12.23 7.64 16.08
C ALA A 280 -10.90 8.03 16.74
N ALA A 281 -9.91 8.48 15.95
CA ALA A 281 -8.65 8.96 16.49
C ALA A 281 -8.80 10.26 17.30
N GLY A 282 -9.65 11.18 16.86
CA GLY A 282 -10.00 12.40 17.62
C GLY A 282 -10.67 12.08 18.96
N SER A 283 -11.62 11.13 18.96
CA SER A 283 -12.27 10.62 20.17
C SER A 283 -11.26 10.01 21.15
N LEU A 284 -10.31 9.21 20.63
CA LEU A 284 -9.23 8.63 21.45
C LEU A 284 -8.33 9.71 22.08
N MET A 285 -7.97 10.73 21.29
CA MET A 285 -7.20 11.89 21.81
C MET A 285 -7.94 12.59 22.92
N ALA A 286 -9.24 12.88 22.72
CA ALA A 286 -10.07 13.57 23.71
C ALA A 286 -10.23 12.74 24.99
N ALA A 287 -10.52 11.45 24.88
CA ALA A 287 -10.67 10.56 26.03
C ALA A 287 -9.37 10.39 26.82
N THR A 288 -8.21 10.37 26.13
CA THR A 288 -6.89 10.27 26.77
C THR A 288 -6.49 11.60 27.46
N GLY A 289 -7.06 12.73 27.05
CA GLY A 289 -6.75 14.06 27.58
C GLY A 289 -5.32 14.52 27.27
N GLY A 290 -4.76 15.38 28.10
CA GLY A 290 -3.44 16.01 27.85
C GLY A 290 -2.30 15.03 27.63
N ARG A 291 -2.39 13.81 28.14
CA ARG A 291 -1.38 12.76 27.92
C ARG A 291 -1.31 12.28 26.45
N ALA A 292 -2.40 12.46 25.71
CA ALA A 292 -2.45 12.12 24.29
C ALA A 292 -1.46 12.93 23.43
N ALA A 293 -1.07 14.12 23.89
CA ALA A 293 -0.12 14.99 23.19
C ALA A 293 1.35 14.59 23.39
N LEU A 294 1.64 13.63 24.27
CA LEU A 294 3.03 13.20 24.51
C LEU A 294 3.55 12.35 23.34
N ALA A 295 4.75 12.71 22.86
CA ALA A 295 5.44 11.92 21.85
C ALA A 295 5.67 10.47 22.33
N GLY A 296 5.70 9.51 21.41
CA GLY A 296 5.89 8.09 21.72
C GLY A 296 4.63 7.37 22.21
N GLY A 297 3.47 8.07 22.31
CA GLY A 297 2.19 7.46 22.68
C GLY A 297 1.35 7.02 21.46
N HIS A 298 0.52 5.98 21.64
CA HIS A 298 -0.38 5.53 20.58
C HIS A 298 -1.44 6.56 20.15
N PRO A 299 -2.08 7.36 21.08
CA PRO A 299 -3.13 8.28 20.67
C PRO A 299 -2.66 9.30 19.62
N GLN A 300 -1.53 9.99 19.87
CA GLN A 300 -1.01 10.97 18.92
C GLN A 300 -0.51 10.30 17.61
N ARG A 301 0.06 9.08 17.69
CA ARG A 301 0.47 8.32 16.51
C ARG A 301 -0.75 8.02 15.63
N LEU A 302 -1.80 7.43 16.19
CA LEU A 302 -3.02 7.09 15.47
C LEU A 302 -3.72 8.33 14.91
N ALA A 303 -3.68 9.46 15.61
CA ALA A 303 -4.21 10.73 15.11
C ALA A 303 -3.45 11.22 13.87
N ARG A 304 -2.11 11.14 13.87
CA ARG A 304 -1.29 11.48 12.68
C ARG A 304 -1.50 10.49 11.53
N GLU A 305 -1.62 9.20 11.82
CA GLU A 305 -1.95 8.17 10.84
C GLU A 305 -3.33 8.42 10.21
N ALA A 306 -4.35 8.74 11.01
CA ALA A 306 -5.68 9.10 10.51
C ALA A 306 -5.63 10.37 9.63
N ALA A 307 -4.88 11.40 10.04
CA ALA A 307 -4.69 12.62 9.25
C ALA A 307 -4.00 12.33 7.89
N LEU A 308 -2.98 11.45 7.86
CA LEU A 308 -2.34 11.00 6.63
C LEU A 308 -3.36 10.32 5.70
N LEU A 309 -4.24 9.47 6.23
CA LEU A 309 -5.23 8.72 5.46
C LEU A 309 -6.32 9.60 4.84
N LEU A 310 -6.53 10.83 5.33
CA LEU A 310 -7.36 11.83 4.65
C LEU A 310 -6.73 12.29 3.31
N THR A 311 -5.42 12.16 3.15
CA THR A 311 -4.70 12.63 1.97
C THR A 311 -4.20 11.51 1.08
N PHE A 312 -4.03 10.29 1.61
CA PHE A 312 -3.43 9.17 0.89
C PHE A 312 -4.29 8.68 -0.27
N GLY A 313 -3.70 8.65 -1.47
CA GLY A 313 -4.35 8.13 -2.68
C GLY A 313 -5.66 8.85 -3.04
N THR A 314 -5.83 10.11 -2.57
CA THR A 314 -7.03 10.88 -2.85
C THR A 314 -6.99 11.45 -4.28
N ARG A 315 -8.11 11.28 -4.99
CA ARG A 315 -8.40 11.87 -6.29
C ARG A 315 -9.36 13.06 -6.10
N PRO A 316 -9.58 13.90 -7.12
CA PRO A 316 -10.47 15.05 -7.00
C PRO A 316 -11.86 14.69 -6.42
N ALA A 317 -12.49 13.62 -6.91
CA ALA A 317 -13.78 13.16 -6.40
C ALA A 317 -13.73 12.72 -4.94
N ILE A 318 -12.69 11.99 -4.51
CA ILE A 318 -12.53 11.59 -3.10
C ILE A 318 -12.33 12.83 -2.21
N ARG A 319 -11.55 13.83 -2.68
CA ARG A 319 -11.36 15.09 -1.93
C ARG A 319 -12.63 15.89 -1.77
N ALA A 320 -13.49 15.93 -2.81
CA ALA A 320 -14.78 16.57 -2.72
C ALA A 320 -15.66 15.91 -1.65
N GLU A 321 -15.81 14.60 -1.70
CA GLU A 321 -16.56 13.82 -0.70
C GLU A 321 -16.01 13.99 0.73
N LEU A 322 -14.68 14.07 0.88
CA LEU A 322 -14.04 14.33 2.17
C LEU A 322 -14.37 15.75 2.70
N ALA A 323 -14.30 16.76 1.83
CA ALA A 323 -14.62 18.12 2.18
C ALA A 323 -16.06 18.23 2.69
N ASP A 324 -17.02 17.63 1.98
CA ASP A 324 -18.43 17.62 2.35
C ASP A 324 -18.67 16.91 3.71
N ARG A 325 -17.96 15.83 3.97
CA ARG A 325 -18.10 15.06 5.23
C ARG A 325 -17.43 15.72 6.44
N LEU A 326 -16.37 16.48 6.23
CA LEU A 326 -15.61 17.17 7.28
C LEU A 326 -16.13 18.59 7.52
N HIS A 327 -17.00 19.08 6.66
CA HIS A 327 -17.69 20.36 6.88
C HIS A 327 -18.74 20.19 7.97
N PRO A 328 -18.80 21.11 8.99
CA PRO A 328 -19.80 21.07 10.07
C PRO A 328 -21.22 21.29 9.58
#